data_783d42f60086c1ad2260dde47705a716
#
_entry.id   783d42f60086c1ad2260dde47705a716
#
_cell.length_a   1.000
_cell.length_b   1.000
_cell.length_c   1.000
_cell.angle_alpha   90.00
_cell.angle_beta   90.00
_cell.angle_gamma   90.00
#
_symmetry.space_group_name_H-M   'P 1'
#
loop_
_entity.id
_entity.type
_entity.pdbx_description
1 polymer ?
#
loop_
_entity_poly.entity_id
_entity_poly.type
_entity_poly.pdbx_seq_one_letter_code
_entity_poly.pdbx_strand_id
1 'polypeptide(L)'
;MTRQIGDYGYQMWLCEYPGAVRADGALGQYILIVPDKDMVVVITECTLIDGRRQRRLAWNRLLPETGDQALVPGKDYKRLQKKQRSYQLPLVQGKAASSLSQKYAGKRILLGENKYGWQSIELQFKQQEVVMTVVEKDGKTYSLPF
;
A
#
# COMPACT_ATOMS: atom_id res chain seq x y z
N MET A 1 -19.14 -26.58 -19.41
CA MET A 1 -17.90 -25.78 -19.46
C MET A 1 -17.23 -25.89 -18.12
N THR A 2 -16.03 -26.42 -18.04
CA THR A 2 -15.23 -26.50 -16.83
C THR A 2 -14.64 -25.09 -16.59
N ARG A 3 -15.07 -24.40 -15.54
CA ARG A 3 -14.50 -23.09 -15.15
C ARG A 3 -13.07 -23.32 -14.66
N GLN A 4 -12.11 -22.59 -15.22
CA GLN A 4 -10.71 -22.69 -14.82
C GLN A 4 -10.34 -21.52 -13.89
N ILE A 5 -9.40 -21.77 -13.00
CA ILE A 5 -8.80 -20.71 -12.17
C ILE A 5 -8.23 -19.63 -13.08
N GLY A 6 -8.63 -18.36 -12.82
CA GLY A 6 -8.22 -17.22 -13.66
C GLY A 6 -9.19 -16.89 -14.78
N ASP A 7 -10.29 -17.61 -14.94
CA ASP A 7 -11.37 -17.17 -15.83
C ASP A 7 -11.95 -15.84 -15.35
N TYR A 8 -12.30 -14.99 -16.31
CA TYR A 8 -12.83 -13.64 -16.07
C TYR A 8 -14.23 -13.49 -16.67
N GLY A 9 -15.14 -12.92 -15.91
CA GLY A 9 -16.49 -12.61 -16.37
C GLY A 9 -17.21 -11.72 -15.38
N TYR A 10 -18.13 -10.89 -15.88
CA TYR A 10 -18.89 -9.94 -15.06
C TYR A 10 -17.99 -9.04 -14.16
N GLN A 11 -16.83 -8.64 -14.69
CA GLN A 11 -15.81 -7.85 -14.00
C GLN A 11 -15.16 -8.55 -12.78
N MET A 12 -15.28 -9.87 -12.69
CA MET A 12 -14.72 -10.68 -11.62
C MET A 12 -13.83 -11.78 -12.16
N TRP A 13 -12.77 -12.13 -11.43
CA TRP A 13 -11.88 -13.24 -11.67
C TRP A 13 -12.28 -14.45 -10.81
N LEU A 14 -12.18 -15.64 -11.33
CA LEU A 14 -12.28 -16.85 -10.49
C LEU A 14 -11.02 -16.98 -9.62
N CYS A 15 -11.23 -17.33 -8.36
CA CYS A 15 -10.15 -17.55 -7.39
C CYS A 15 -9.69 -19.00 -7.35
N GLU A 16 -8.54 -19.22 -6.70
CA GLU A 16 -8.03 -20.53 -6.35
C GLU A 16 -8.92 -21.26 -5.33
N TYR A 17 -9.63 -20.53 -4.47
CA TYR A 17 -10.63 -21.09 -3.56
C TYR A 17 -11.91 -21.40 -4.33
N PRO A 18 -12.42 -22.64 -4.24
CA PRO A 18 -13.59 -23.06 -5.03
C PRO A 18 -14.81 -22.19 -4.78
N GLY A 19 -15.45 -21.72 -5.85
CA GLY A 19 -16.65 -20.89 -5.79
C GLY A 19 -16.40 -19.42 -5.45
N ALA A 20 -15.18 -19.05 -5.02
CA ALA A 20 -14.85 -17.66 -4.74
C ALA A 20 -14.50 -16.89 -6.02
N VAL A 21 -14.84 -15.59 -5.99
CA VAL A 21 -14.51 -14.65 -7.06
C VAL A 21 -13.83 -13.42 -6.46
N ARG A 22 -13.12 -12.66 -7.29
CA ARG A 22 -12.46 -11.42 -6.84
C ARG A 22 -12.57 -10.30 -7.86
N ALA A 23 -12.66 -9.07 -7.38
CA ALA A 23 -12.20 -7.90 -8.10
C ALA A 23 -10.71 -7.71 -7.81
N ASP A 24 -9.95 -7.31 -8.84
CA ASP A 24 -8.50 -7.25 -8.81
C ASP A 24 -8.06 -5.87 -9.32
N GLY A 25 -7.51 -5.05 -8.43
CA GLY A 25 -7.04 -3.71 -8.73
C GLY A 25 -5.52 -3.61 -8.69
N ALA A 26 -4.99 -2.61 -9.35
CA ALA A 26 -3.55 -2.35 -9.37
C ALA A 26 -2.98 -2.17 -7.96
N LEU A 27 -1.72 -2.53 -7.77
CA LEU A 27 -0.97 -2.39 -6.53
C LEU A 27 -1.52 -3.18 -5.33
N GLY A 28 -2.31 -4.25 -5.59
CA GLY A 28 -2.76 -5.15 -4.54
C GLY A 28 -4.11 -4.77 -3.90
N GLN A 29 -4.97 -4.10 -4.63
CA GLN A 29 -6.33 -3.83 -4.20
C GLN A 29 -7.22 -5.05 -4.52
N TYR A 30 -7.87 -5.64 -3.53
CA TYR A 30 -8.73 -6.81 -3.75
C TYR A 30 -10.06 -6.69 -3.03
N ILE A 31 -11.10 -7.20 -3.69
CA ILE A 31 -12.35 -7.59 -3.05
C ILE A 31 -12.52 -9.08 -3.33
N LEU A 32 -12.44 -9.92 -2.31
CA LEU A 32 -12.63 -11.37 -2.40
C LEU A 32 -14.04 -11.68 -1.90
N ILE A 33 -14.84 -12.34 -2.73
CA ILE A 33 -16.21 -12.77 -2.39
C ILE A 33 -16.17 -14.28 -2.26
N VAL A 34 -16.58 -14.79 -1.10
CA VAL A 34 -16.54 -16.20 -0.71
C VAL A 34 -17.96 -16.63 -0.33
N PRO A 35 -18.82 -17.00 -1.31
CA PRO A 35 -20.25 -17.21 -1.08
C PRO A 35 -20.56 -18.35 -0.10
N ASP A 36 -19.78 -19.44 -0.10
CA ASP A 36 -19.97 -20.57 0.81
C ASP A 36 -19.66 -20.26 2.27
N LYS A 37 -19.04 -19.11 2.54
CA LYS A 37 -18.75 -18.59 3.88
C LYS A 37 -19.56 -17.32 4.22
N ASP A 38 -20.45 -16.90 3.32
CA ASP A 38 -21.15 -15.61 3.43
C ASP A 38 -20.20 -14.45 3.79
N MET A 39 -19.02 -14.43 3.12
CA MET A 39 -17.92 -13.56 3.49
C MET A 39 -17.42 -12.71 2.33
N VAL A 40 -17.10 -11.47 2.65
CA VAL A 40 -16.34 -10.56 1.78
C VAL A 40 -15.07 -10.12 2.50
N VAL A 41 -13.94 -10.28 1.84
CA VAL A 41 -12.63 -9.81 2.34
C VAL A 41 -12.15 -8.68 1.45
N VAL A 42 -11.94 -7.51 2.02
CA VAL A 42 -11.38 -6.34 1.33
C VAL A 42 -9.93 -6.14 1.75
N ILE A 43 -9.05 -6.00 0.77
CA ILE A 43 -7.64 -5.71 0.98
C ILE A 43 -7.31 -4.41 0.27
N THR A 44 -6.82 -3.43 1.03
CA THR A 44 -6.35 -2.16 0.50
C THR A 44 -4.86 -2.02 0.82
N GLU A 45 -4.04 -1.95 -0.21
CA GLU A 45 -2.59 -1.80 -0.05
C GLU A 45 -1.98 -1.04 -1.23
N CYS A 46 -0.73 -0.67 -1.12
CA CYS A 46 0.06 -0.16 -2.22
C CYS A 46 1.39 -0.93 -2.26
N THR A 47 1.42 -2.02 -3.01
CA THR A 47 2.59 -2.86 -3.16
C THR A 47 2.94 -3.09 -4.62
N LEU A 48 4.23 -3.11 -4.91
CA LEU A 48 4.77 -3.58 -6.20
C LEU A 48 5.11 -5.08 -6.18
N ILE A 49 4.92 -5.72 -5.03
CA ILE A 49 5.14 -7.16 -4.86
C ILE A 49 3.90 -7.91 -5.33
N ASP A 50 4.09 -9.13 -5.84
CA ASP A 50 3.01 -10.00 -6.29
C ASP A 50 1.90 -10.14 -5.22
N GLY A 51 0.73 -9.58 -5.50
CA GLY A 51 -0.45 -9.60 -4.64
C GLY A 51 -1.02 -10.99 -4.33
N ARG A 52 -0.48 -12.07 -4.92
CA ARG A 52 -0.85 -13.45 -4.56
C ARG A 52 -0.55 -13.77 -3.09
N ARG A 53 0.43 -13.07 -2.48
CA ARG A 53 0.77 -13.29 -1.07
C ARG A 53 -0.40 -12.95 -0.14
N GLN A 54 -1.06 -11.84 -0.35
CA GLN A 54 -2.20 -11.39 0.45
C GLN A 54 -3.40 -12.32 0.29
N ARG A 55 -3.70 -12.72 -0.94
CA ARG A 55 -4.76 -13.70 -1.19
C ARG A 55 -4.48 -15.04 -0.52
N ARG A 56 -3.22 -15.51 -0.53
CA ARG A 56 -2.81 -16.73 0.19
C ARG A 56 -2.99 -16.60 1.71
N LEU A 57 -2.83 -15.42 2.29
CA LEU A 57 -3.14 -15.20 3.70
C LEU A 57 -4.64 -15.37 3.96
N ALA A 58 -5.50 -14.84 3.08
CA ALA A 58 -6.94 -15.06 3.17
C ALA A 58 -7.29 -16.55 3.07
N TRP A 59 -6.76 -17.25 2.05
CA TRP A 59 -7.07 -18.68 1.81
C TRP A 59 -6.50 -19.61 2.89
N ASN A 60 -5.28 -19.36 3.36
CA ASN A 60 -4.55 -20.31 4.19
C ASN A 60 -4.62 -19.98 5.70
N ARG A 61 -5.07 -18.78 6.07
CA ARG A 61 -5.10 -18.34 7.47
C ARG A 61 -6.46 -17.86 7.94
N LEU A 62 -7.16 -17.09 7.09
CA LEU A 62 -8.45 -16.53 7.49
C LEU A 62 -9.57 -17.55 7.30
N LEU A 63 -9.75 -18.07 6.08
CA LEU A 63 -10.88 -18.95 5.78
C LEU A 63 -10.90 -20.28 6.57
N PRO A 64 -9.79 -20.96 6.84
CA PRO A 64 -9.82 -22.19 7.65
C PRO A 64 -10.31 -21.98 9.09
N GLU A 65 -10.11 -20.76 9.63
CA GLU A 65 -10.52 -20.41 10.99
C GLU A 65 -11.93 -19.82 11.08
N THR A 66 -12.61 -19.64 9.94
CA THR A 66 -13.99 -19.16 9.92
C THR A 66 -14.97 -20.31 10.06
N GLY A 67 -15.71 -20.31 11.16
CA GLY A 67 -16.82 -21.23 11.43
C GLY A 67 -18.17 -20.66 10.99
N ASP A 68 -19.22 -21.50 11.11
CA ASP A 68 -20.59 -21.12 10.76
C ASP A 68 -21.34 -20.44 11.93
N GLN A 69 -20.69 -20.29 13.07
CA GLN A 69 -21.25 -19.68 14.26
C GLN A 69 -20.47 -18.44 14.67
N ALA A 70 -21.18 -17.43 15.17
CA ALA A 70 -20.57 -16.25 15.73
C ALA A 70 -19.69 -16.61 16.94
N LEU A 71 -18.45 -16.11 16.95
CA LEU A 71 -17.54 -16.31 18.08
C LEU A 71 -18.01 -15.50 19.28
N VAL A 72 -17.97 -16.12 20.46
CA VAL A 72 -18.22 -15.41 21.71
C VAL A 72 -17.07 -14.43 21.98
N PRO A 73 -17.35 -13.14 22.23
CA PRO A 73 -16.32 -12.17 22.52
C PRO A 73 -15.49 -12.54 23.75
N GLY A 74 -14.23 -12.85 23.58
CA GLY A 74 -13.28 -13.23 24.62
C GLY A 74 -12.13 -12.25 24.80
N LYS A 75 -11.09 -12.67 25.51
CA LYS A 75 -9.87 -11.87 25.73
C LYS A 75 -9.18 -11.50 24.40
N ASP A 76 -9.14 -12.42 23.46
CA ASP A 76 -8.50 -12.21 22.15
C ASP A 76 -9.27 -11.19 21.29
N TYR A 77 -10.60 -11.15 21.37
CA TYR A 77 -11.40 -10.12 20.73
C TYR A 77 -11.06 -8.73 21.27
N LYS A 78 -10.98 -8.58 22.60
CA LYS A 78 -10.57 -7.31 23.24
C LYS A 78 -9.16 -6.89 22.81
N ARG A 79 -8.23 -7.84 22.72
CA ARG A 79 -6.85 -7.60 22.25
C ARG A 79 -6.83 -7.15 20.80
N LEU A 80 -7.62 -7.79 19.93
CA LEU A 80 -7.76 -7.41 18.52
C LEU A 80 -8.32 -5.99 18.39
N GLN A 81 -9.41 -5.67 19.08
CA GLN A 81 -9.98 -4.33 19.08
C GLN A 81 -8.98 -3.25 19.53
N LYS A 82 -8.22 -3.53 20.60
CA LYS A 82 -7.17 -2.62 21.08
C LYS A 82 -6.12 -2.42 20.01
N LYS A 83 -5.67 -3.48 19.34
CA LYS A 83 -4.67 -3.41 18.28
C LYS A 83 -5.19 -2.63 17.08
N GLN A 84 -6.43 -2.87 16.64
CA GLN A 84 -7.05 -2.14 15.52
C GLN A 84 -7.13 -0.63 15.79
N ARG A 85 -7.56 -0.24 17.00
CA ARG A 85 -7.66 1.18 17.39
C ARG A 85 -6.30 1.88 17.49
N SER A 86 -5.24 1.15 17.82
CA SER A 86 -3.88 1.68 17.95
C SER A 86 -3.06 1.51 16.66
N TYR A 87 -3.62 0.86 15.63
CA TYR A 87 -2.88 0.64 14.39
C TYR A 87 -2.75 1.94 13.61
N GLN A 88 -1.52 2.34 13.40
CA GLN A 88 -1.17 3.52 12.61
C GLN A 88 -0.03 3.15 11.67
N LEU A 89 -0.01 3.76 10.50
CA LEU A 89 1.16 3.66 9.64
C LEU A 89 2.36 4.28 10.36
N PRO A 90 3.52 3.59 10.40
CA PRO A 90 4.71 4.15 11.01
C PRO A 90 5.12 5.42 10.25
N LEU A 91 5.00 6.56 10.91
CA LEU A 91 5.53 7.81 10.38
C LEU A 91 7.05 7.80 10.52
N VAL A 92 7.73 8.34 9.54
CA VAL A 92 9.16 8.57 9.63
C VAL A 92 9.42 9.52 10.79
N GLN A 93 10.12 9.03 11.80
CA GLN A 93 10.52 9.84 12.95
C GLN A 93 11.69 10.71 12.53
N GLY A 94 11.56 12.01 12.68
CA GLY A 94 12.58 13.00 12.34
C GLY A 94 12.65 14.11 13.38
N LYS A 95 13.68 14.91 13.28
CA LYS A 95 13.76 16.18 14.03
C LYS A 95 13.04 17.27 13.23
N ALA A 96 12.38 18.19 13.92
CA ALA A 96 11.70 19.32 13.29
C ALA A 96 12.65 20.24 12.48
N ALA A 97 13.94 20.19 12.77
CA ALA A 97 14.96 20.92 12.03
C ALA A 97 16.24 20.10 11.92
N SER A 98 16.98 20.30 10.83
CA SER A 98 18.29 19.72 10.60
C SER A 98 19.35 20.84 10.61
N SER A 99 20.48 20.60 11.25
CA SER A 99 21.64 21.52 11.15
C SER A 99 22.16 21.68 9.71
N LEU A 100 21.83 20.73 8.84
CA LEU A 100 22.20 20.77 7.42
C LEU A 100 21.27 21.66 6.58
N SER A 101 20.06 22.00 7.08
CA SER A 101 19.10 22.82 6.33
C SER A 101 19.69 24.16 5.92
N GLN A 102 20.38 24.85 6.84
CA GLN A 102 21.08 26.12 6.54
C GLN A 102 22.18 25.97 5.50
N LYS A 103 22.88 24.81 5.52
CA LYS A 103 23.98 24.55 4.59
C LYS A 103 23.50 24.33 3.16
N TYR A 104 22.32 23.74 2.98
CA TYR A 104 21.81 23.31 1.66
C TYR A 104 20.60 24.12 1.18
N ALA A 105 20.01 24.99 2.02
CA ALA A 105 18.89 25.83 1.62
C ALA A 105 19.19 26.68 0.40
N GLY A 106 18.36 26.59 -0.63
CA GLY A 106 18.46 27.35 -1.86
C GLY A 106 19.70 27.02 -2.72
N LYS A 107 20.47 26.00 -2.36
CA LYS A 107 21.62 25.60 -3.17
C LYS A 107 21.24 24.56 -4.21
N ARG A 108 21.61 24.81 -5.45
CA ARG A 108 21.50 23.81 -6.51
C ARG A 108 22.58 22.74 -6.34
N ILE A 109 22.14 21.50 -6.20
CA ILE A 109 22.98 20.32 -6.09
C ILE A 109 22.93 19.61 -7.44
N LEU A 110 24.06 19.55 -8.13
CA LEU A 110 24.18 18.82 -9.38
C LEU A 110 24.25 17.30 -9.08
N LEU A 111 23.52 16.53 -9.86
CA LEU A 111 23.47 15.09 -9.75
C LEU A 111 24.28 14.46 -10.88
N GLY A 112 25.01 13.40 -10.55
CA GLY A 112 25.62 12.51 -11.54
C GLY A 112 24.55 11.74 -12.33
N GLU A 113 25.01 10.86 -13.23
CA GLU A 113 24.10 10.01 -13.99
C GLU A 113 23.21 9.17 -13.05
N ASN A 114 21.89 9.21 -13.32
CA ASN A 114 20.92 8.50 -12.49
C ASN A 114 19.72 8.02 -13.31
N LYS A 115 19.04 7.01 -12.84
CA LYS A 115 17.89 6.36 -13.52
C LYS A 115 16.67 7.26 -13.71
N TYR A 116 16.60 8.37 -13.01
CA TYR A 116 15.46 9.29 -13.09
C TYR A 116 15.66 10.40 -14.13
N GLY A 117 16.87 10.53 -14.72
CA GLY A 117 17.20 11.61 -15.63
C GLY A 117 17.31 12.98 -14.96
N TRP A 118 17.42 13.03 -13.63
CA TRP A 118 17.54 14.27 -12.89
C TRP A 118 18.94 14.87 -13.05
N GLN A 119 18.99 16.16 -13.41
CA GLN A 119 20.22 16.92 -13.55
C GLN A 119 20.61 17.63 -12.25
N SER A 120 19.63 18.20 -11.57
CA SER A 120 19.88 18.90 -10.32
C SER A 120 18.68 18.91 -9.41
N ILE A 121 18.93 19.09 -8.10
CA ILE A 121 17.91 19.34 -7.10
C ILE A 121 18.25 20.61 -6.31
N GLU A 122 17.22 21.28 -5.80
CA GLU A 122 17.31 22.40 -4.89
C GLU A 122 16.29 22.20 -3.77
N LEU A 123 16.69 22.47 -2.52
CA LEU A 123 15.81 22.36 -1.35
C LEU A 123 15.56 23.74 -0.76
N GLN A 124 14.30 24.10 -0.63
CA GLN A 124 13.86 25.29 0.08
C GLN A 124 13.14 24.89 1.37
N PHE A 125 13.66 25.32 2.51
CA PHE A 125 13.09 25.03 3.82
C PHE A 125 12.21 26.20 4.26
N LYS A 126 10.91 25.94 4.42
CA LYS A 126 9.92 26.86 4.97
C LYS A 126 9.52 26.40 6.37
N GLN A 127 8.73 27.20 7.10
CA GLN A 127 8.39 26.91 8.50
C GLN A 127 7.75 25.54 8.73
N GLN A 128 6.91 25.06 7.81
CA GLN A 128 6.16 23.79 7.93
C GLN A 128 6.28 22.90 6.69
N GLU A 129 7.12 23.26 5.77
CA GLU A 129 7.20 22.61 4.47
C GLU A 129 8.64 22.64 3.95
N VAL A 130 9.05 21.58 3.31
CA VAL A 130 10.26 21.57 2.48
C VAL A 130 9.83 21.43 1.03
N VAL A 131 10.28 22.35 0.18
CA VAL A 131 10.02 22.25 -1.26
C VAL A 131 11.29 21.78 -1.95
N MET A 132 11.22 20.65 -2.63
CA MET A 132 12.29 20.18 -3.50
C MET A 132 11.99 20.54 -4.95
N THR A 133 12.83 21.35 -5.55
CA THR A 133 12.79 21.63 -7.00
C THR A 133 13.75 20.70 -7.71
N VAL A 134 13.25 19.97 -8.70
CA VAL A 134 14.01 19.03 -9.52
C VAL A 134 14.08 19.57 -10.94
N VAL A 135 15.26 19.53 -11.55
CA VAL A 135 15.47 19.83 -12.96
C VAL A 135 15.93 18.57 -13.66
N GLU A 136 15.23 18.18 -14.72
CA GLU A 136 15.60 17.05 -15.57
C GLU A 136 16.60 17.45 -16.66
N LYS A 137 17.23 16.47 -17.27
CA LYS A 137 18.21 16.68 -18.38
C LYS A 137 17.58 17.35 -19.60
N ASP A 138 16.28 17.18 -19.82
CA ASP A 138 15.52 17.82 -20.91
C ASP A 138 15.05 19.26 -20.57
N GLY A 139 15.42 19.77 -19.40
CA GLY A 139 15.08 21.11 -18.91
C GLY A 139 13.75 21.22 -18.20
N LYS A 140 12.97 20.13 -18.08
CA LYS A 140 11.74 20.14 -17.27
C LYS A 140 12.05 20.37 -15.81
N THR A 141 11.17 21.10 -15.16
CA THR A 141 11.30 21.46 -13.74
C THR A 141 10.04 21.07 -13.00
N TYR A 142 10.21 20.43 -11.83
CA TYR A 142 9.14 20.02 -10.93
C TYR A 142 9.38 20.59 -9.54
N SER A 143 8.32 21.01 -8.85
CA SER A 143 8.37 21.39 -7.45
C SER A 143 7.53 20.42 -6.64
N LEU A 144 8.16 19.73 -5.69
CA LEU A 144 7.58 18.69 -4.85
C LEU A 144 7.57 19.21 -3.39
N PRO A 145 6.39 19.49 -2.80
CA PRO A 145 6.28 19.80 -1.39
C PRO A 145 6.36 18.53 -0.53
N PHE A 146 6.95 18.65 0.68
CA PHE A 146 7.06 17.59 1.70
C PHE A 146 6.66 18.10 3.08
#